data_3c6159737acff6f2844a3f4fcc5e3879
#
_entry.id   3c6159737acff6f2844a3f4fcc5e3879
#
_cell.length_a   1.000
_cell.length_b   1.000
_cell.length_c   1.000
_cell.angle_alpha   90.00
_cell.angle_beta   90.00
_cell.angle_gamma   90.00
#
_symmetry.space_group_name_H-M   'P 1'
#
loop_
_entity.id
_entity.type
_entity.pdbx_description
1 polymer ?
#
loop_
_entity_poly.entity_id
_entity_poly.type
_entity_poly.pdbx_seq_one_letter_code
_entity_poly.pdbx_strand_id
1 'polypeptide(L)'
;EKSKNFMGSEFAYVDMNIPNLDDYNYKMLKEEKLGGTDCWVMQSTPKNEDIADENGYSKQIAWIGKKDFTARKVVYYDLDGEVFKELTASKVKQIDSEGKHFRPMKMEMVNKQNRRRTTMTFDKLEVSKKVKDEYFTTRYLERF
;
A
#
# COMPACT_ATOMS: atom_id res chain seq x y z
N GLU A 1 -17.68 -2.43 -1.94
CA GLU A 1 -17.35 -1.98 -0.59
C GLU A 1 -15.85 -1.76 -0.37
N LYS A 2 -15.00 -2.71 -0.83
CA LYS A 2 -13.54 -2.58 -0.67
C LYS A 2 -12.94 -1.39 -1.41
N SER A 3 -13.59 -0.94 -2.47
CA SER A 3 -13.11 0.20 -3.26
C SER A 3 -13.47 1.55 -2.68
N LYS A 4 -14.30 1.59 -1.64
CA LYS A 4 -14.67 2.85 -1.00
C LYS A 4 -13.51 3.45 -0.21
N ASN A 5 -13.44 4.76 -0.21
CA ASN A 5 -12.41 5.48 0.52
C ASN A 5 -12.64 5.39 2.03
N PHE A 6 -11.55 5.14 2.76
CA PHE A 6 -11.59 5.04 4.21
C PHE A 6 -11.68 6.44 4.82
N MET A 7 -12.80 6.72 5.51
CA MET A 7 -13.03 7.98 6.22
C MET A 7 -12.76 9.23 5.37
N GLY A 8 -13.13 9.19 4.10
CA GLY A 8 -12.94 10.32 3.18
C GLY A 8 -11.52 10.55 2.71
N SER A 9 -10.59 9.67 3.07
CA SER A 9 -9.19 9.76 2.63
C SER A 9 -9.02 9.19 1.21
N GLU A 10 -7.81 9.31 0.66
CA GLU A 10 -7.49 8.68 -0.62
C GLU A 10 -7.12 7.21 -0.48
N PHE A 11 -7.06 6.66 0.74
CA PHE A 11 -6.90 5.24 0.99
C PHE A 11 -8.26 4.56 0.92
N ALA A 12 -8.39 3.55 0.05
CA ALA A 12 -9.58 2.72 0.02
C ALA A 12 -9.45 1.60 1.06
N TYR A 13 -10.57 0.99 1.42
CA TYR A 13 -10.52 -0.13 2.38
C TYR A 13 -9.64 -1.27 1.88
N VAL A 14 -9.62 -1.54 0.58
CA VAL A 14 -8.76 -2.57 0.00
C VAL A 14 -7.27 -2.26 0.22
N ASP A 15 -6.90 -0.99 0.27
CA ASP A 15 -5.52 -0.57 0.47
C ASP A 15 -5.06 -0.84 1.91
N MET A 16 -6.00 -0.92 2.84
CA MET A 16 -5.73 -1.10 4.27
C MET A 16 -5.71 -2.56 4.68
N ASN A 17 -6.23 -3.45 3.86
CA ASN A 17 -6.36 -4.87 4.18
C ASN A 17 -5.18 -5.68 3.65
N ILE A 18 -4.91 -6.80 4.31
CA ILE A 18 -3.94 -7.77 3.80
C ILE A 18 -4.56 -8.42 2.56
N PRO A 19 -3.90 -8.35 1.40
CA PRO A 19 -4.47 -8.92 0.19
C PRO A 19 -4.50 -10.45 0.25
N ASN A 20 -5.54 -11.02 -0.37
CA ASN A 20 -5.59 -12.45 -0.58
C ASN A 20 -4.74 -12.76 -1.82
N LEU A 21 -3.60 -13.36 -1.62
CA LEU A 21 -2.64 -13.63 -2.69
C LEU A 21 -3.21 -14.51 -3.80
N ASP A 22 -4.18 -15.35 -3.47
CA ASP A 22 -4.81 -16.25 -4.46
C ASP A 22 -5.72 -15.52 -5.43
N ASP A 23 -6.09 -14.28 -5.13
CA ASP A 23 -6.98 -13.48 -5.98
C ASP A 23 -6.26 -12.83 -7.16
N TYR A 24 -4.93 -12.92 -7.21
CA TYR A 24 -4.13 -12.18 -8.19
C TYR A 24 -3.17 -13.06 -8.96
N ASN A 25 -2.87 -12.65 -10.18
CA ASN A 25 -1.75 -13.16 -10.95
C ASN A 25 -0.60 -12.17 -10.82
N TYR A 26 0.61 -12.68 -10.65
CA TYR A 26 1.80 -11.87 -10.41
C TYR A 26 2.80 -12.02 -11.53
N LYS A 27 3.45 -10.90 -11.88
CA LYS A 27 4.49 -10.89 -12.90
C LYS A 27 5.62 -9.99 -12.44
N MET A 28 6.83 -10.54 -12.39
CA MET A 28 8.03 -9.74 -12.15
C MET A 28 8.35 -8.95 -13.41
N LEU A 29 8.37 -7.62 -13.32
CA LEU A 29 8.66 -6.77 -14.47
C LEU A 29 10.14 -6.48 -14.62
N LYS A 30 10.79 -6.14 -13.52
CA LYS A 30 12.22 -5.76 -13.52
C LYS A 30 12.72 -5.60 -12.09
N GLU A 31 14.01 -5.33 -11.97
CA GLU A 31 14.62 -4.87 -10.73
C GLU A 31 15.03 -3.43 -10.94
N GLU A 32 14.85 -2.59 -9.93
CA GLU A 32 15.14 -1.17 -10.06
C GLU A 32 15.51 -0.58 -8.71
N LYS A 33 16.46 0.34 -8.71
CA LYS A 33 16.79 1.09 -7.50
C LYS A 33 15.86 2.28 -7.39
N LEU A 34 15.18 2.40 -6.26
CA LEU A 34 14.25 3.50 -5.98
C LEU A 34 14.73 4.24 -4.73
N GLY A 35 15.18 5.49 -4.90
CA GLY A 35 15.64 6.29 -3.77
C GLY A 35 16.77 5.63 -2.98
N GLY A 36 17.67 4.93 -3.64
CA GLY A 36 18.79 4.24 -2.99
C GLY A 36 18.45 2.83 -2.48
N THR A 37 17.21 2.38 -2.64
CA THR A 37 16.78 1.05 -2.20
C THR A 37 16.61 0.14 -3.41
N ASP A 38 17.28 -1.02 -3.37
CA ASP A 38 17.12 -2.03 -4.43
C ASP A 38 15.75 -2.68 -4.29
N CYS A 39 14.97 -2.66 -5.35
CA CYS A 39 13.60 -3.17 -5.37
C CYS A 39 13.35 -4.15 -6.49
N TRP A 40 12.41 -5.07 -6.24
CA TRP A 40 11.74 -5.79 -7.31
C TRP A 40 10.53 -4.98 -7.73
N VAL A 41 10.26 -4.92 -9.04
CA VAL A 41 9.05 -4.27 -9.57
C VAL A 41 8.10 -5.37 -10.01
N MET A 42 6.98 -5.49 -9.31
CA MET A 42 6.02 -6.57 -9.47
C MET A 42 4.67 -6.04 -9.93
N GLN A 43 4.08 -6.70 -10.92
CA GLN A 43 2.72 -6.39 -11.36
C GLN A 43 1.75 -7.41 -10.79
N SER A 44 0.66 -6.93 -10.19
CA SER A 44 -0.43 -7.76 -9.69
C SER A 44 -1.68 -7.46 -10.49
N THR A 45 -2.30 -8.50 -11.04
CA THR A 45 -3.52 -8.38 -11.84
C THR A 45 -4.59 -9.27 -11.23
N PRO A 46 -5.81 -8.76 -10.97
CA PRO A 46 -6.90 -9.61 -10.47
C PRO A 46 -7.16 -10.77 -11.44
N LYS A 47 -7.46 -11.93 -10.91
CA LYS A 47 -7.68 -13.13 -11.71
C LYS A 47 -8.93 -13.05 -12.59
N ASN A 48 -9.92 -12.26 -12.19
CA ASN A 48 -11.15 -12.09 -12.94
C ASN A 48 -11.76 -10.72 -12.71
N GLU A 49 -12.81 -10.40 -13.49
CA GLU A 49 -13.46 -9.10 -13.41
C GLU A 49 -14.17 -8.85 -12.10
N ASP A 50 -14.70 -9.89 -11.47
CA ASP A 50 -15.39 -9.73 -10.19
C ASP A 50 -14.45 -9.22 -9.11
N ILE A 51 -13.23 -9.77 -9.06
CA ILE A 51 -12.21 -9.33 -8.12
C ILE A 51 -11.77 -7.90 -8.44
N ALA A 52 -11.58 -7.59 -9.72
CA ALA A 52 -11.21 -6.24 -10.13
C ALA A 52 -12.28 -5.23 -9.74
N ASP A 53 -13.55 -5.54 -10.00
CA ASP A 53 -14.66 -4.65 -9.66
C ASP A 53 -14.79 -4.45 -8.16
N GLU A 54 -14.60 -5.50 -7.38
CA GLU A 54 -14.67 -5.43 -5.92
C GLU A 54 -13.57 -4.52 -5.36
N ASN A 55 -12.37 -4.63 -5.89
CA ASN A 55 -11.22 -3.85 -5.43
C ASN A 55 -11.17 -2.44 -6.02
N GLY A 56 -11.73 -2.25 -7.21
CA GLY A 56 -11.70 -0.97 -7.90
C GLY A 56 -10.44 -0.72 -8.71
N TYR A 57 -9.61 -1.74 -8.93
CA TYR A 57 -8.35 -1.63 -9.67
C TYR A 57 -8.25 -2.71 -10.74
N SER A 58 -7.74 -2.31 -11.92
CA SER A 58 -7.46 -3.28 -12.99
C SER A 58 -6.11 -3.95 -12.82
N LYS A 59 -5.15 -3.25 -12.20
CA LYS A 59 -3.84 -3.80 -11.86
C LYS A 59 -3.11 -2.88 -10.90
N GLN A 60 -2.04 -3.39 -10.31
CA GLN A 60 -1.14 -2.63 -9.46
C GLN A 60 0.29 -2.96 -9.85
N ILE A 61 1.18 -1.97 -9.76
CA ILE A 61 2.62 -2.18 -9.95
C ILE A 61 3.30 -1.71 -8.68
N ALA A 62 4.04 -2.60 -8.04
CA ALA A 62 4.66 -2.32 -6.74
C ALA A 62 6.18 -2.44 -6.81
N TRP A 63 6.85 -1.49 -6.18
CA TRP A 63 8.30 -1.51 -5.94
C TRP A 63 8.52 -2.03 -4.53
N ILE A 64 9.07 -3.24 -4.43
CA ILE A 64 9.22 -3.95 -3.15
C ILE A 64 10.70 -4.03 -2.79
N GLY A 65 11.08 -3.49 -1.63
CA GLY A 65 12.45 -3.51 -1.16
C GLY A 65 12.97 -4.95 -0.99
N LYS A 66 14.14 -5.23 -1.53
CA LYS A 66 14.70 -6.57 -1.50
C LYS A 66 15.12 -7.03 -0.11
N LYS A 67 15.50 -6.11 0.76
CA LYS A 67 15.98 -6.44 2.10
C LYS A 67 14.89 -6.61 3.13
N ASP A 68 13.84 -5.82 3.03
CA ASP A 68 12.79 -5.79 4.04
C ASP A 68 11.42 -6.25 3.54
N PHE A 69 11.30 -6.53 2.24
CA PHE A 69 10.05 -6.96 1.59
C PHE A 69 8.91 -5.96 1.76
N THR A 70 9.23 -4.69 1.98
CA THR A 70 8.25 -3.64 2.16
C THR A 70 8.03 -2.90 0.85
N ALA A 71 6.78 -2.67 0.49
CA ALA A 71 6.44 -1.89 -0.68
C ALA A 71 6.84 -0.42 -0.45
N ARG A 72 7.66 0.11 -1.33
CA ARG A 72 8.12 1.51 -1.26
C ARG A 72 7.28 2.42 -2.12
N LYS A 73 6.67 1.87 -3.15
CA LYS A 73 5.83 2.60 -4.07
C LYS A 73 4.85 1.63 -4.71
N VAL A 74 3.61 2.05 -4.87
CA VAL A 74 2.61 1.26 -5.60
C VAL A 74 1.84 2.20 -6.51
N VAL A 75 1.74 1.83 -7.78
CA VAL A 75 0.91 2.56 -8.75
C VAL A 75 -0.34 1.73 -9.00
N TYR A 76 -1.49 2.32 -8.77
CA TYR A 76 -2.79 1.68 -8.95
C TYR A 76 -3.43 2.18 -10.24
N TYR A 77 -4.00 1.25 -11.00
CA TYR A 77 -4.69 1.56 -12.24
C TYR A 77 -6.19 1.34 -12.06
N ASP A 78 -7.00 2.26 -12.55
CA ASP A 78 -8.45 2.14 -12.43
C ASP A 78 -8.99 1.05 -13.37
N LEU A 79 -10.30 0.83 -13.35
CA LEU A 79 -10.92 -0.22 -14.15
C LEU A 79 -10.85 0.03 -15.66
N ASP A 80 -10.58 1.26 -16.05
CA ASP A 80 -10.37 1.63 -17.46
C ASP A 80 -8.91 1.50 -17.88
N GLY A 81 -8.02 1.13 -16.96
CA GLY A 81 -6.60 0.98 -17.25
C GLY A 81 -5.79 2.26 -17.15
N GLU A 82 -6.36 3.32 -16.62
CA GLU A 82 -5.67 4.60 -16.44
C GLU A 82 -5.01 4.66 -15.06
N VAL A 83 -3.90 5.39 -14.96
CA VAL A 83 -3.26 5.61 -13.66
C VAL A 83 -4.24 6.34 -12.75
N PHE A 84 -4.47 5.76 -11.58
CA PHE A 84 -5.47 6.25 -10.64
C PHE A 84 -4.81 6.86 -9.42
N LYS A 85 -4.06 6.04 -8.66
CA LYS A 85 -3.42 6.47 -7.41
C LYS A 85 -1.97 6.01 -7.35
N GLU A 86 -1.20 6.68 -6.52
CA GLU A 86 0.19 6.29 -6.27
C GLU A 86 0.45 6.35 -4.77
N LEU A 87 0.90 5.23 -4.22
CA LEU A 87 1.33 5.13 -2.83
C LEU A 87 2.83 5.28 -2.76
N THR A 88 3.31 6.07 -1.81
CA THR A 88 4.72 6.15 -1.47
C THR A 88 4.87 5.85 0.01
N ALA A 89 5.76 4.94 0.35
CA ALA A 89 6.03 4.55 1.73
C ALA A 89 7.48 4.88 2.07
N SER A 90 7.70 5.44 3.25
CA SER A 90 9.03 5.85 3.68
C SER A 90 9.20 5.64 5.18
N LYS A 91 10.41 5.92 5.67
CA LYS A 91 10.77 5.75 7.09
C LYS A 91 10.45 4.33 7.56
N VAL A 92 10.91 3.34 6.79
CA VAL A 92 10.70 1.94 7.12
C VAL A 92 11.53 1.59 8.34
N LYS A 93 10.89 1.00 9.34
CA LYS A 93 11.54 0.60 10.58
C LYS A 93 11.27 -0.86 10.88
N GLN A 94 12.26 -1.49 11.52
CA GLN A 94 12.11 -2.82 12.06
C GLN A 94 11.19 -2.75 13.27
N ILE A 95 10.19 -3.62 13.32
CA ILE A 95 9.18 -3.59 14.38
C ILE A 95 9.29 -4.76 15.37
N ASP A 96 10.18 -5.71 15.11
CA ASP A 96 10.40 -6.82 16.02
C ASP A 96 11.88 -6.99 16.35
N SER A 97 12.17 -7.65 17.46
CA SER A 97 13.54 -7.89 17.91
C SER A 97 14.31 -8.89 17.05
N GLU A 98 13.61 -9.66 16.24
CA GLU A 98 14.22 -10.69 15.40
C GLU A 98 14.68 -10.15 14.03
N GLY A 99 14.33 -8.92 13.71
CA GLY A 99 14.70 -8.29 12.44
C GLY A 99 13.97 -8.84 11.23
N LYS A 100 12.83 -9.51 11.45
CA LYS A 100 12.08 -10.14 10.37
C LYS A 100 10.92 -9.31 9.83
N HIS A 101 10.43 -8.38 10.64
CA HIS A 101 9.27 -7.58 10.28
C HIS A 101 9.61 -6.11 10.23
N PHE A 102 9.16 -5.47 9.16
CA PHE A 102 9.38 -4.06 8.94
C PHE A 102 8.07 -3.39 8.60
N ARG A 103 7.96 -2.10 8.91
CA ARG A 103 6.77 -1.31 8.59
C ARG A 103 7.17 0.10 8.21
N PRO A 104 6.55 0.68 7.17
CA PRO A 104 6.76 2.09 6.89
C PRO A 104 6.08 2.93 7.95
N MET A 105 6.77 3.94 8.43
CA MET A 105 6.23 4.88 9.44
C MET A 105 5.53 6.06 8.79
N LYS A 106 5.65 6.21 7.48
CA LYS A 106 4.96 7.24 6.72
C LYS A 106 4.48 6.65 5.40
N MET A 107 3.21 6.87 5.08
CA MET A 107 2.63 6.51 3.80
C MET A 107 1.88 7.69 3.24
N GLU A 108 2.00 7.92 1.95
CA GLU A 108 1.29 8.98 1.26
C GLU A 108 0.60 8.40 0.05
N MET A 109 -0.70 8.66 -0.06
CA MET A 109 -1.48 8.26 -1.22
C MET A 109 -1.89 9.50 -2.00
N VAL A 110 -1.51 9.56 -3.25
CA VAL A 110 -1.87 10.66 -4.14
C VAL A 110 -2.82 10.12 -5.20
N ASN A 111 -4.00 10.71 -5.28
CA ASN A 111 -4.94 10.40 -6.35
C ASN A 111 -4.57 11.27 -7.54
N LYS A 112 -4.13 10.62 -8.62
CA LYS A 112 -3.63 11.33 -9.82
C LYS A 112 -4.74 11.94 -10.67
N GLN A 113 -5.98 11.52 -10.45
CA GLN A 113 -7.12 12.00 -11.24
C GLN A 113 -7.75 13.25 -10.63
N ASN A 114 -7.91 13.28 -9.30
CA ASN A 114 -8.50 14.45 -8.63
C ASN A 114 -7.46 15.29 -7.87
N ARG A 115 -6.19 14.89 -7.89
CA ARG A 115 -5.05 15.58 -7.27
C ARG A 115 -5.13 15.68 -5.75
N ARG A 116 -5.97 14.87 -5.11
CA ARG A 116 -6.04 14.82 -3.66
C ARG A 116 -4.93 13.94 -3.10
N ARG A 117 -4.54 14.25 -1.87
CA ARG A 117 -3.43 13.59 -1.20
C ARG A 117 -3.81 13.30 0.24
N THR A 118 -3.42 12.12 0.72
CA THR A 118 -3.57 11.74 2.12
C THR A 118 -2.24 11.23 2.63
N THR A 119 -1.79 11.76 3.76
CA THR A 119 -0.57 11.29 4.42
C THR A 119 -0.94 10.61 5.72
N MET A 120 -0.40 9.42 5.94
CA MET A 120 -0.59 8.65 7.15
C MET A 120 0.77 8.49 7.80
N THR A 121 0.92 8.97 9.05
CA THR A 121 2.17 8.93 9.78
C THR A 121 1.97 8.20 11.10
N PHE A 122 2.90 7.31 11.43
CA PHE A 122 2.92 6.60 12.70
C PHE A 122 4.11 7.14 13.51
N ASP A 123 3.83 7.93 14.53
CA ASP A 123 4.90 8.52 15.34
C ASP A 123 5.60 7.50 16.21
N LYS A 124 4.83 6.51 16.67
CA LYS A 124 5.33 5.54 17.62
C LYS A 124 4.56 4.24 17.47
N LEU A 125 5.27 3.19 17.07
CA LEU A 125 4.69 1.87 16.94
C LEU A 125 5.35 0.94 17.95
N GLU A 126 4.60 0.52 18.96
CA GLU A 126 5.09 -0.38 19.99
C GLU A 126 4.42 -1.75 19.83
N VAL A 127 5.17 -2.70 19.28
CA VAL A 127 4.68 -4.05 19.04
C VAL A 127 4.35 -4.77 20.37
N SER A 128 5.14 -4.53 21.40
CA SER A 128 4.97 -5.16 22.69
C SER A 128 3.63 -4.86 23.36
N LYS A 129 3.01 -3.76 23.02
CA LYS A 129 1.73 -3.34 23.63
C LYS A 129 0.53 -3.85 22.87
N LYS A 130 0.74 -4.57 21.80
CA LYS A 130 -0.33 -5.17 20.98
C LYS A 130 -1.40 -4.17 20.56
N VAL A 131 -0.99 -2.95 20.25
CA VAL A 131 -1.92 -1.94 19.77
C VAL A 131 -2.40 -2.38 18.40
N LYS A 132 -3.71 -2.36 18.17
CA LYS A 132 -4.29 -2.80 16.91
C LYS A 132 -3.99 -1.82 15.80
N ASP A 133 -3.67 -2.33 14.63
CA ASP A 133 -3.42 -1.50 13.46
C ASP A 133 -4.61 -0.60 13.14
N GLU A 134 -5.82 -1.10 13.26
CA GLU A 134 -7.03 -0.30 13.01
C GLU A 134 -7.13 0.90 13.95
N TYR A 135 -6.71 0.74 15.21
CA TYR A 135 -6.70 1.83 16.17
C TYR A 135 -5.75 2.94 15.73
N PHE A 136 -4.53 2.59 15.36
CA PHE A 136 -3.57 3.57 14.88
C PHE A 136 -4.07 4.24 13.61
N THR A 137 -4.57 3.45 12.67
CA THR A 137 -5.02 3.94 11.38
C THR A 137 -6.15 4.95 11.55
N THR A 138 -7.17 4.61 12.30
CA THR A 138 -8.31 5.49 12.54
C THR A 138 -7.87 6.78 13.24
N ARG A 139 -7.06 6.64 14.28
CA ARG A 139 -6.62 7.79 15.06
C ARG A 139 -5.79 8.78 14.24
N TYR A 140 -4.88 8.26 13.44
CA TYR A 140 -4.00 9.15 12.67
C TYR A 140 -4.70 9.74 11.45
N LEU A 141 -5.60 9.01 10.83
CA LEU A 141 -6.37 9.55 9.71
C LEU A 141 -7.33 10.65 10.13
N GLU A 142 -7.89 10.57 11.31
CA GLU A 142 -8.79 11.61 11.84
C GLU A 142 -8.09 12.95 12.02
N ARG A 143 -6.77 12.99 12.06
CA ARG A 143 -6.00 14.22 12.18
C ARG A 143 -5.80 14.94 10.85
N PHE A 144 -6.06 14.26 9.78
CA PHE A 144 -5.88 14.80 8.44
C PHE A 144 -7.21 15.13 7.79
#